data_b694ee54a557c3b7b42c8044043e60dc
#
_entry.id   b694ee54a557c3b7b42c8044043e60dc
#
_cell.length_a   1.000
_cell.length_b   1.000
_cell.length_c   1.000
_cell.angle_alpha   90.00
_cell.angle_beta   90.00
_cell.angle_gamma   90.00
#
_symmetry.space_group_name_H-M   'P 1'
#
loop_
_entity.id
_entity.type
_entity.pdbx_description
1 polymer ?
#
loop_
_entity_poly.entity_id
_entity_poly.type
_entity_poly.pdbx_seq_one_letter_code
_entity_poly.pdbx_strand_id
1 'polypeptide(L)'
;MPQNPIRLSFAVVALLALAACKVLPTGTTPGGDKPAAFDPDAAVAEMWDGKVLPYLEAKAGPFAEVEKVARADPAAAGAKYGNVNKQTNSPWTYAATIEGKIVAANTQSRAATIDVDVDGDGKADARVQIGPAIRGTALRDVLDFVDFNSFTNQIDYAQFGKAFNTHVNKTVLGTLPRDALEGRTAKVLGAFAASGGADLPLMTPAEIEIGPKP
;
A
#
# COMPACT_ATOMS: atom_id res chain seq x y z
N MET A 1 29.70 48.01 -55.81
CA MET A 1 28.84 48.29 -54.65
C MET A 1 29.49 47.64 -53.47
N PRO A 2 29.98 48.34 -52.45
CA PRO A 2 30.66 47.73 -51.31
C PRO A 2 29.62 47.20 -50.32
N GLN A 3 29.74 45.92 -49.98
CA GLN A 3 28.91 45.26 -48.95
C GLN A 3 29.42 45.71 -47.57
N ASN A 4 28.53 46.22 -46.76
CA ASN A 4 28.80 46.75 -45.42
C ASN A 4 29.21 45.64 -44.45
N PRO A 5 30.40 45.59 -43.87
CA PRO A 5 30.87 44.59 -42.93
C PRO A 5 30.19 44.66 -41.55
N ILE A 6 29.40 45.68 -41.27
CA ILE A 6 28.77 45.92 -39.96
C ILE A 6 27.59 44.95 -39.67
N ARG A 7 26.92 44.42 -40.73
CA ARG A 7 25.79 43.51 -40.55
C ARG A 7 26.16 42.06 -40.18
N LEU A 8 27.42 41.66 -40.40
CA LEU A 8 27.87 40.29 -40.08
C LEU A 8 28.31 40.18 -38.62
N SER A 9 28.74 41.24 -38.00
CA SER A 9 29.20 41.25 -36.59
C SER A 9 28.06 41.15 -35.59
N PHE A 10 26.86 41.62 -35.93
CA PHE A 10 25.72 41.53 -35.03
C PHE A 10 25.08 40.10 -34.98
N ALA A 11 25.20 39.33 -36.04
CA ALA A 11 24.66 37.98 -36.09
C ALA A 11 25.50 36.96 -35.28
N VAL A 12 26.82 37.19 -35.14
CA VAL A 12 27.69 36.27 -34.37
C VAL A 12 27.59 36.53 -32.88
N VAL A 13 27.30 37.73 -32.41
CA VAL A 13 27.14 38.07 -30.99
C VAL A 13 25.79 37.51 -30.44
N ALA A 14 24.76 37.44 -31.28
CA ALA A 14 23.44 36.90 -30.87
C ALA A 14 23.44 35.35 -30.67
N LEU A 15 24.33 34.62 -31.34
CA LEU A 15 24.43 33.15 -31.20
C LEU A 15 25.21 32.69 -29.94
N LEU A 16 26.03 33.55 -29.34
CA LEU A 16 26.80 33.23 -28.14
C LEU A 16 26.05 33.44 -26.82
N ALA A 17 24.90 34.11 -26.88
CA ALA A 17 24.07 34.36 -25.67
C ALA A 17 23.16 33.20 -25.26
N LEU A 18 22.98 32.16 -26.10
CA LEU A 18 22.13 30.99 -25.80
C LEU A 18 22.84 29.84 -25.06
N ALA A 19 24.15 29.91 -24.85
CA ALA A 19 24.93 28.85 -24.21
C ALA A 19 25.02 28.97 -22.68
N ALA A 20 24.31 29.92 -22.05
CA ALA A 20 24.42 30.19 -20.60
C ALA A 20 23.29 29.62 -19.77
N CYS A 21 22.43 28.76 -20.32
CA CYS A 21 21.48 27.97 -19.48
C CYS A 21 22.23 26.81 -18.85
N LYS A 22 22.83 27.05 -17.68
CA LYS A 22 23.35 26.00 -16.81
C LYS A 22 22.15 25.26 -16.23
N VAL A 23 21.85 24.07 -16.74
CA VAL A 23 20.87 23.14 -16.12
C VAL A 23 21.49 22.72 -14.80
N LEU A 24 21.03 23.29 -13.70
CA LEU A 24 21.35 22.81 -12.36
C LEU A 24 20.50 21.59 -12.10
N PRO A 25 21.09 20.44 -11.71
CA PRO A 25 20.31 19.31 -11.21
C PRO A 25 19.49 19.79 -10.01
N THR A 26 18.19 19.60 -10.06
CA THR A 26 17.29 19.89 -8.94
C THR A 26 17.77 19.12 -7.72
N GLY A 27 18.29 19.81 -6.67
CA GLY A 27 18.69 19.15 -5.42
C GLY A 27 20.17 19.29 -5.02
N THR A 28 20.98 20.11 -5.69
CA THR A 28 22.32 20.47 -5.19
C THR A 28 22.36 21.89 -4.68
N THR A 29 22.09 22.07 -3.39
CA THR A 29 22.50 23.27 -2.66
C THR A 29 23.99 23.09 -2.31
N PRO A 30 24.93 23.98 -2.73
CA PRO A 30 26.31 23.84 -2.32
C PRO A 30 26.42 24.16 -0.82
N GLY A 31 26.81 23.19 0.00
CA GLY A 31 27.27 23.41 1.37
C GLY A 31 26.25 23.20 2.51
N GLY A 32 25.13 22.54 2.29
CA GLY A 32 24.25 22.08 3.37
C GLY A 32 24.25 20.57 3.47
N ASP A 33 24.33 20.01 4.67
CA ASP A 33 24.02 18.63 4.93
C ASP A 33 22.63 18.34 4.32
N LYS A 34 22.56 17.50 3.27
CA LYS A 34 21.26 17.07 2.74
C LYS A 34 20.55 16.42 3.92
N PRO A 35 19.31 16.85 4.25
CA PRO A 35 18.47 16.03 5.12
C PRO A 35 18.53 14.62 4.58
N ALA A 36 18.75 13.63 5.45
CA ALA A 36 18.74 12.24 5.04
C ALA A 36 17.47 12.00 4.21
N ALA A 37 17.63 11.47 3.00
CA ALA A 37 16.49 11.22 2.13
C ALA A 37 15.53 10.30 2.90
N PHE A 38 14.24 10.59 2.87
CA PHE A 38 13.22 9.75 3.49
C PHE A 38 13.36 8.32 2.96
N ASP A 39 13.61 7.37 3.86
CA ASP A 39 13.67 5.94 3.57
C ASP A 39 12.37 5.27 4.05
N PRO A 40 11.39 5.06 3.15
CA PRO A 40 10.11 4.50 3.52
C PRO A 40 10.19 3.04 3.97
N ASP A 41 11.11 2.24 3.43
CA ASP A 41 11.27 0.83 3.80
C ASP A 41 11.82 0.72 5.22
N ALA A 42 12.82 1.53 5.59
CA ALA A 42 13.35 1.59 6.96
C ALA A 42 12.29 2.09 7.95
N ALA A 43 11.53 3.13 7.60
CA ALA A 43 10.49 3.69 8.45
C ALA A 43 9.37 2.67 8.75
N VAL A 44 8.94 1.90 7.73
CA VAL A 44 7.93 0.84 7.94
C VAL A 44 8.50 -0.29 8.80
N ALA A 45 9.74 -0.74 8.56
CA ALA A 45 10.36 -1.80 9.34
C ALA A 45 10.49 -1.41 10.82
N GLU A 46 10.88 -0.17 11.12
CA GLU A 46 11.02 0.33 12.49
C GLU A 46 9.70 0.37 13.26
N MET A 47 8.60 0.76 12.58
CA MET A 47 7.31 0.89 13.24
C MET A 47 6.48 -0.40 13.26
N TRP A 48 6.86 -1.45 12.51
CA TRP A 48 6.01 -2.61 12.27
C TRP A 48 5.57 -3.30 13.56
N ASP A 49 6.53 -3.84 14.33
CA ASP A 49 6.21 -4.61 15.54
C ASP A 49 5.73 -3.73 16.71
N GLY A 50 6.24 -2.50 16.79
CA GLY A 50 5.96 -1.61 17.93
C GLY A 50 4.71 -0.75 17.78
N LYS A 51 4.19 -0.57 16.55
CA LYS A 51 3.05 0.33 16.31
C LYS A 51 2.00 -0.29 15.37
N VAL A 52 2.43 -0.87 14.23
CA VAL A 52 1.49 -1.33 13.21
C VAL A 52 0.72 -2.56 13.67
N LEU A 53 1.42 -3.61 14.10
CA LEU A 53 0.77 -4.84 14.58
C LEU A 53 -0.11 -4.59 15.81
N PRO A 54 0.34 -3.95 16.90
CA PRO A 54 -0.50 -3.66 18.04
C PRO A 54 -1.74 -2.81 17.70
N TYR A 55 -1.60 -1.86 16.77
CA TYR A 55 -2.73 -1.07 16.31
C TYR A 55 -3.76 -1.94 15.58
N LEU A 56 -3.31 -2.78 14.65
CA LEU A 56 -4.20 -3.67 13.90
C LEU A 56 -4.90 -4.66 14.82
N GLU A 57 -4.18 -5.26 15.78
CA GLU A 57 -4.75 -6.17 16.78
C GLU A 57 -5.85 -5.49 17.61
N ALA A 58 -5.60 -4.26 18.05
CA ALA A 58 -6.56 -3.49 18.85
C ALA A 58 -7.78 -3.02 18.03
N LYS A 59 -7.62 -2.81 16.73
CA LYS A 59 -8.63 -2.23 15.83
C LYS A 59 -9.44 -3.27 15.09
N ALA A 60 -8.88 -4.46 14.84
CA ALA A 60 -9.51 -5.49 14.06
C ALA A 60 -10.73 -6.10 14.76
N GLY A 61 -11.76 -6.36 13.97
CA GLY A 61 -12.88 -7.20 14.37
C GLY A 61 -12.94 -8.48 13.52
N PRO A 62 -13.78 -9.47 13.90
CA PRO A 62 -14.06 -10.59 13.04
C PRO A 62 -14.58 -10.14 11.68
N PHE A 63 -14.04 -10.68 10.59
CA PHE A 63 -14.33 -10.20 9.23
C PHE A 63 -15.84 -10.14 8.92
N ALA A 64 -16.60 -11.18 9.26
CA ALA A 64 -18.03 -11.21 9.02
C ALA A 64 -18.78 -10.07 9.75
N GLU A 65 -18.35 -9.70 10.96
CA GLU A 65 -18.91 -8.56 11.70
C GLU A 65 -18.55 -7.25 11.04
N VAL A 66 -17.26 -7.05 10.72
CA VAL A 66 -16.75 -5.83 10.07
C VAL A 66 -17.47 -5.60 8.75
N GLU A 67 -17.58 -6.63 7.91
CA GLU A 67 -18.21 -6.56 6.60
C GLU A 67 -19.71 -6.25 6.72
N LYS A 68 -20.41 -6.92 7.64
CA LYS A 68 -21.83 -6.66 7.92
C LYS A 68 -22.08 -5.20 8.30
N VAL A 69 -21.27 -4.64 9.21
CA VAL A 69 -21.40 -3.23 9.63
C VAL A 69 -21.02 -2.31 8.47
N ALA A 70 -19.95 -2.61 7.72
CA ALA A 70 -19.49 -1.80 6.61
C ALA A 70 -20.50 -1.72 5.46
N ARG A 71 -21.25 -2.79 5.19
CA ARG A 71 -22.34 -2.78 4.19
C ARG A 71 -23.54 -1.96 4.65
N ALA A 72 -23.86 -1.98 5.95
CA ALA A 72 -24.98 -1.25 6.50
C ALA A 72 -24.66 0.24 6.70
N ASP A 73 -23.50 0.56 7.25
CA ASP A 73 -23.02 1.91 7.54
C ASP A 73 -21.48 1.93 7.47
N PRO A 74 -20.92 2.32 6.31
CA PRO A 74 -19.47 2.41 6.14
C PRO A 74 -18.77 3.35 7.11
N ALA A 75 -19.47 4.43 7.56
CA ALA A 75 -18.89 5.39 8.49
C ALA A 75 -18.82 4.83 9.92
N ALA A 76 -19.86 4.12 10.36
CA ALA A 76 -19.86 3.43 11.64
C ALA A 76 -18.78 2.33 11.69
N ALA A 77 -18.63 1.54 10.60
CA ALA A 77 -17.54 0.59 10.49
C ALA A 77 -16.18 1.27 10.53
N GLY A 78 -16.02 2.40 9.82
CA GLY A 78 -14.80 3.19 9.80
C GLY A 78 -14.42 3.76 11.17
N ALA A 79 -15.39 4.20 11.95
CA ALA A 79 -15.16 4.68 13.31
C ALA A 79 -14.65 3.57 14.24
N LYS A 80 -15.16 2.35 14.08
CA LYS A 80 -14.82 1.21 14.94
C LYS A 80 -13.56 0.48 14.49
N TYR A 81 -13.44 0.18 13.19
CA TYR A 81 -12.44 -0.72 12.64
C TYR A 81 -11.46 -0.05 11.66
N GLY A 82 -11.63 1.24 11.40
CA GLY A 82 -10.88 1.95 10.36
C GLY A 82 -10.15 3.19 10.86
N ASN A 83 -9.67 3.97 9.89
CA ASN A 83 -9.00 5.24 10.12
C ASN A 83 -10.01 6.39 10.07
N VAL A 84 -10.31 6.98 11.23
CA VAL A 84 -11.20 8.14 11.35
C VAL A 84 -10.60 9.42 10.76
N ASN A 85 -9.28 9.47 10.63
CA ASN A 85 -8.54 10.62 10.10
C ASN A 85 -8.27 10.50 8.59
N LYS A 86 -8.92 9.54 7.89
CA LYS A 86 -8.74 9.37 6.45
C LYS A 86 -9.11 10.64 5.68
N GLN A 87 -8.50 10.85 4.52
CA GLN A 87 -8.88 11.93 3.63
C GLN A 87 -10.35 11.80 3.19
N THR A 88 -11.04 12.93 3.08
CA THR A 88 -12.50 12.97 2.83
C THR A 88 -12.96 12.11 1.65
N ASN A 89 -12.19 12.12 0.55
CA ASN A 89 -12.55 11.39 -0.68
C ASN A 89 -11.91 10.00 -0.78
N SER A 90 -11.14 9.56 0.23
CA SER A 90 -10.58 8.21 0.24
C SER A 90 -11.63 7.19 0.65
N PRO A 91 -11.63 5.98 0.08
CA PRO A 91 -12.49 4.91 0.55
C PRO A 91 -12.21 4.58 2.02
N TRP A 92 -13.19 4.06 2.72
CA TRP A 92 -12.95 3.47 4.01
C TRP A 92 -12.07 2.23 3.88
N THR A 93 -11.19 2.06 4.84
CA THR A 93 -10.34 0.88 4.99
C THR A 93 -10.49 0.36 6.41
N TYR A 94 -10.65 -0.95 6.54
CA TYR A 94 -10.99 -1.60 7.80
C TYR A 94 -9.94 -2.63 8.17
N ALA A 95 -9.64 -2.74 9.45
CA ALA A 95 -8.87 -3.83 10.03
C ALA A 95 -9.80 -4.99 10.39
N ALA A 96 -9.41 -6.20 10.04
CA ALA A 96 -10.18 -7.39 10.38
C ALA A 96 -9.30 -8.62 10.59
N THR A 97 -9.85 -9.58 11.33
CA THR A 97 -9.33 -10.94 11.43
C THR A 97 -10.18 -11.90 10.60
N ILE A 98 -9.52 -12.76 9.84
CA ILE A 98 -10.15 -13.87 9.12
C ILE A 98 -9.70 -15.18 9.78
N GLU A 99 -10.63 -16.07 10.02
CA GLU A 99 -10.37 -17.49 10.29
C GLU A 99 -11.36 -18.30 9.48
N GLY A 100 -10.87 -19.14 8.55
CA GLY A 100 -11.75 -19.87 7.66
C GLY A 100 -11.01 -20.88 6.79
N LYS A 101 -11.78 -21.57 5.96
CA LYS A 101 -11.28 -22.59 5.05
C LYS A 101 -10.91 -22.00 3.70
N ILE A 102 -9.76 -22.32 3.17
CA ILE A 102 -9.36 -21.94 1.82
C ILE A 102 -10.16 -22.80 0.82
N VAL A 103 -11.02 -22.14 0.05
CA VAL A 103 -11.90 -22.82 -0.95
C VAL A 103 -11.35 -22.68 -2.37
N ALA A 104 -10.49 -21.71 -2.62
CA ALA A 104 -9.77 -21.57 -3.90
C ALA A 104 -8.40 -20.92 -3.69
N ALA A 105 -7.44 -21.23 -4.57
CA ALA A 105 -6.11 -20.64 -4.55
C ALA A 105 -5.63 -20.35 -5.97
N ASN A 106 -5.25 -19.11 -6.24
CA ASN A 106 -4.59 -18.71 -7.48
C ASN A 106 -3.11 -18.40 -7.18
N THR A 107 -2.24 -19.37 -7.36
CA THR A 107 -0.79 -19.24 -7.11
C THR A 107 0.06 -19.09 -8.37
N GLN A 108 -0.54 -19.13 -9.56
CA GLN A 108 0.16 -19.04 -10.84
C GLN A 108 0.52 -17.60 -11.22
N SER A 109 -0.18 -16.64 -10.64
CA SER A 109 0.07 -15.20 -10.87
C SER A 109 1.03 -14.62 -9.84
N ARG A 110 1.79 -13.60 -10.22
CA ARG A 110 2.53 -12.78 -9.25
C ARG A 110 1.60 -12.10 -8.24
N ALA A 111 0.37 -11.78 -8.62
CA ALA A 111 -0.69 -11.30 -7.73
C ALA A 111 -1.51 -12.48 -7.18
N ALA A 112 -0.82 -13.46 -6.61
CA ALA A 112 -1.42 -14.66 -6.08
C ALA A 112 -2.37 -14.35 -4.92
N THR A 113 -3.46 -15.13 -4.84
CA THR A 113 -4.50 -14.97 -3.81
C THR A 113 -5.02 -16.32 -3.34
N ILE A 114 -5.59 -16.32 -2.16
CA ILE A 114 -6.47 -17.38 -1.67
C ILE A 114 -7.86 -16.80 -1.41
N ASP A 115 -8.88 -17.57 -1.67
CA ASP A 115 -10.26 -17.24 -1.36
C ASP A 115 -10.69 -18.07 -0.14
N VAL A 116 -11.21 -17.38 0.87
CA VAL A 116 -11.49 -17.96 2.19
C VAL A 116 -13.00 -17.95 2.46
N ASP A 117 -13.51 -19.10 2.82
CA ASP A 117 -14.85 -19.32 3.38
C ASP A 117 -14.77 -19.14 4.89
N VAL A 118 -15.44 -18.10 5.41
CA VAL A 118 -15.40 -17.69 6.81
C VAL A 118 -16.60 -18.23 7.59
N ASP A 119 -17.76 -18.39 6.94
CA ASP A 119 -19.01 -18.83 7.58
C ASP A 119 -19.29 -20.33 7.43
N GLY A 120 -18.51 -21.03 6.60
CA GLY A 120 -18.60 -22.47 6.42
C GLY A 120 -19.67 -22.93 5.42
N ASP A 121 -20.17 -22.02 4.57
CA ASP A 121 -21.19 -22.34 3.55
C ASP A 121 -20.61 -22.93 2.26
N GLY A 122 -19.30 -23.04 2.16
CA GLY A 122 -18.56 -23.57 1.01
C GLY A 122 -18.27 -22.55 -0.07
N LYS A 123 -18.63 -21.26 0.14
CA LYS A 123 -18.32 -20.16 -0.77
C LYS A 123 -17.29 -19.24 -0.16
N ALA A 124 -16.63 -18.48 -1.03
CA ALA A 124 -15.66 -17.49 -0.58
C ALA A 124 -16.34 -16.22 -0.08
N ASP A 125 -15.95 -15.75 1.11
CA ASP A 125 -16.36 -14.47 1.68
C ASP A 125 -15.32 -13.39 1.49
N ALA A 126 -14.04 -13.76 1.50
CA ALA A 126 -12.91 -12.85 1.38
C ALA A 126 -11.83 -13.41 0.47
N ARG A 127 -11.11 -12.51 -0.18
CA ARG A 127 -9.90 -12.80 -0.95
C ARG A 127 -8.68 -12.24 -0.24
N VAL A 128 -7.70 -13.07 0.06
CA VAL A 128 -6.46 -12.68 0.74
C VAL A 128 -5.30 -12.67 -0.25
N GLN A 129 -4.54 -11.59 -0.28
CA GLN A 129 -3.34 -11.47 -1.11
C GLN A 129 -2.19 -12.26 -0.50
N ILE A 130 -1.61 -13.18 -1.27
CA ILE A 130 -0.45 -13.98 -0.85
C ILE A 130 0.72 -13.87 -1.84
N GLY A 131 0.57 -13.12 -2.91
CA GLY A 131 1.58 -13.02 -3.96
C GLY A 131 2.60 -11.92 -3.71
N PRO A 132 3.76 -11.96 -4.40
CA PRO A 132 4.76 -10.91 -4.28
C PRO A 132 4.27 -9.55 -4.81
N ALA A 133 3.27 -9.54 -5.70
CA ALA A 133 2.65 -8.31 -6.19
C ALA A 133 1.37 -8.03 -5.39
N ILE A 134 1.49 -7.24 -4.33
CA ILE A 134 0.38 -6.78 -3.50
C ILE A 134 -0.22 -5.52 -4.12
N ARG A 135 -1.55 -5.48 -4.23
CA ARG A 135 -2.32 -4.34 -4.76
C ARG A 135 -2.89 -3.49 -3.65
N GLY A 136 -2.99 -2.18 -3.94
CA GLY A 136 -3.58 -1.23 -3.00
C GLY A 136 -2.63 -0.83 -1.88
N THR A 137 -3.16 -0.07 -0.94
CA THR A 137 -2.44 0.53 0.18
C THR A 137 -3.17 0.35 1.51
N ALA A 138 -3.99 -0.72 1.60
CA ALA A 138 -4.91 -0.92 2.72
C ALA A 138 -4.22 -0.89 4.09
N LEU A 139 -3.03 -1.51 4.22
CA LEU A 139 -2.30 -1.50 5.48
C LEU A 139 -1.80 -0.11 5.90
N ARG A 140 -1.46 0.78 4.95
CA ARG A 140 -1.17 2.17 5.28
C ARG A 140 -2.45 2.95 5.63
N ASP A 141 -3.49 2.74 4.83
CA ASP A 141 -4.69 3.59 4.86
C ASP A 141 -5.59 3.33 6.09
N VAL A 142 -5.46 2.15 6.70
CA VAL A 142 -6.19 1.81 7.94
C VAL A 142 -5.60 2.48 9.18
N LEU A 143 -4.33 2.92 9.14
CA LEU A 143 -3.60 3.48 10.28
C LEU A 143 -3.97 4.95 10.51
N ASP A 144 -4.55 5.28 11.64
CA ASP A 144 -5.00 6.64 11.97
C ASP A 144 -3.85 7.58 12.38
N PHE A 145 -2.68 7.03 12.68
CA PHE A 145 -1.47 7.78 12.98
C PHE A 145 -0.59 8.08 11.75
N VAL A 146 -1.01 7.66 10.55
CA VAL A 146 -0.35 7.99 9.29
C VAL A 146 -1.08 9.14 8.62
N ASP A 147 -0.61 10.37 8.87
CA ASP A 147 -1.19 11.56 8.29
C ASP A 147 -0.49 11.93 6.97
N PHE A 148 -1.28 12.12 5.91
CA PHE A 148 -0.80 12.60 4.60
C PHE A 148 0.00 13.90 4.72
N ASN A 149 -0.42 14.82 5.59
CA ASN A 149 0.22 16.13 5.77
C ASN A 149 1.60 16.06 6.43
N SER A 150 1.98 14.89 6.99
CA SER A 150 3.32 14.68 7.55
C SER A 150 4.38 14.39 6.48
N PHE A 151 3.95 14.15 5.23
CA PHE A 151 4.86 13.87 4.11
C PHE A 151 5.17 15.13 3.32
N THR A 152 6.40 15.23 2.81
CA THR A 152 6.85 16.38 2.01
C THR A 152 6.05 16.55 0.72
N ASN A 153 5.62 15.43 0.13
CA ASN A 153 4.87 15.41 -1.13
C ASN A 153 4.11 14.09 -1.32
N GLN A 154 3.27 14.04 -2.36
CA GLN A 154 2.48 12.85 -2.70
C GLN A 154 3.33 11.63 -3.08
N ILE A 155 4.53 11.85 -3.62
CA ILE A 155 5.41 10.75 -4.03
C ILE A 155 5.93 10.01 -2.80
N ASP A 156 6.36 10.74 -1.78
CA ASP A 156 6.83 10.16 -0.52
C ASP A 156 5.71 9.36 0.17
N TYR A 157 4.49 9.92 0.20
CA TYR A 157 3.32 9.22 0.71
C TYR A 157 2.98 7.93 -0.07
N ALA A 158 3.08 7.97 -1.40
CA ALA A 158 2.86 6.80 -2.25
C ALA A 158 3.95 5.74 -2.05
N GLN A 159 5.22 6.16 -1.93
CA GLN A 159 6.35 5.27 -1.65
C GLN A 159 6.21 4.62 -0.27
N PHE A 160 5.73 5.37 0.72
CA PHE A 160 5.44 4.82 2.04
C PHE A 160 4.39 3.71 1.99
N GLY A 161 3.29 3.90 1.23
CA GLY A 161 2.30 2.85 0.99
C GLY A 161 2.89 1.61 0.29
N LYS A 162 3.80 1.81 -0.67
CA LYS A 162 4.52 0.72 -1.33
C LYS A 162 5.46 -0.02 -0.36
N ALA A 163 6.06 0.69 0.58
CA ALA A 163 6.95 0.10 1.58
C ALA A 163 6.23 -0.90 2.50
N PHE A 164 4.96 -0.64 2.87
CA PHE A 164 4.12 -1.65 3.56
C PHE A 164 4.00 -2.94 2.74
N ASN A 165 3.68 -2.83 1.46
CA ASN A 165 3.56 -3.99 0.59
C ASN A 165 4.91 -4.74 0.43
N THR A 166 6.01 -4.00 0.37
CA THR A 166 7.37 -4.56 0.32
C THR A 166 7.69 -5.31 1.61
N HIS A 167 7.38 -4.72 2.75
CA HIS A 167 7.60 -5.32 4.06
C HIS A 167 6.80 -6.62 4.20
N VAL A 168 5.49 -6.59 3.94
CA VAL A 168 4.62 -7.78 3.97
C VAL A 168 5.14 -8.88 3.05
N ASN A 169 5.53 -8.54 1.84
CA ASN A 169 6.05 -9.53 0.90
C ASN A 169 7.33 -10.22 1.42
N LYS A 170 8.22 -9.46 2.07
CA LYS A 170 9.50 -9.97 2.59
C LYS A 170 9.33 -10.77 3.88
N THR A 171 8.55 -10.27 4.83
CA THR A 171 8.52 -10.78 6.21
C THR A 171 7.32 -11.70 6.48
N VAL A 172 6.17 -11.42 5.87
CA VAL A 172 4.91 -12.15 6.14
C VAL A 172 4.69 -13.26 5.11
N LEU A 173 4.87 -12.94 3.81
CA LEU A 173 4.52 -13.86 2.73
C LEU A 173 5.69 -14.76 2.27
N GLY A 174 6.91 -14.41 2.65
CA GLY A 174 8.12 -15.08 2.15
C GLY A 174 8.23 -16.56 2.50
N THR A 175 7.64 -16.97 3.62
CA THR A 175 7.69 -18.35 4.15
C THR A 175 6.42 -19.14 3.93
N LEU A 176 5.38 -18.54 3.31
CA LEU A 176 4.10 -19.23 3.11
C LEU A 176 4.22 -20.40 2.13
N PRO A 177 3.55 -21.52 2.40
CA PRO A 177 3.40 -22.59 1.42
C PRO A 177 2.66 -22.06 0.18
N ARG A 178 3.00 -22.60 -0.99
CA ARG A 178 2.40 -22.20 -2.27
C ARG A 178 1.63 -23.33 -2.95
N ASP A 179 1.75 -24.52 -2.44
CA ASP A 179 1.14 -25.74 -2.97
C ASP A 179 0.08 -26.32 -2.00
N ALA A 180 -0.92 -26.98 -2.56
CA ALA A 180 -1.97 -27.67 -1.83
C ALA A 180 -2.58 -26.79 -0.73
N LEU A 181 -3.03 -25.58 -1.09
CA LEU A 181 -3.62 -24.62 -0.16
C LEU A 181 -5.09 -24.88 0.09
N GLU A 182 -5.81 -25.32 -0.94
CA GLU A 182 -7.25 -25.61 -0.83
C GLU A 182 -7.54 -26.68 0.22
N GLY A 183 -8.58 -26.47 0.99
CA GLY A 183 -8.98 -27.32 2.10
C GLY A 183 -8.26 -27.04 3.42
N ARG A 184 -7.16 -26.29 3.42
CA ARG A 184 -6.46 -25.86 4.65
C ARG A 184 -7.19 -24.69 5.30
N THR A 185 -6.92 -24.44 6.55
CA THR A 185 -7.38 -23.23 7.25
C THR A 185 -6.42 -22.07 7.01
N ALA A 186 -6.96 -20.85 6.98
CA ALA A 186 -6.18 -19.62 7.02
C ALA A 186 -6.62 -18.79 8.23
N LYS A 187 -5.63 -18.27 9.00
CA LYS A 187 -5.84 -17.25 10.01
C LYS A 187 -5.09 -16.02 9.55
N VAL A 188 -5.77 -14.90 9.49
CA VAL A 188 -5.23 -13.65 8.93
C VAL A 188 -5.60 -12.47 9.82
N LEU A 189 -4.63 -11.63 10.15
CA LEU A 189 -4.84 -10.26 10.61
C LEU A 189 -4.45 -9.34 9.46
N GLY A 190 -5.31 -8.39 9.09
CA GLY A 190 -4.99 -7.52 7.97
C GLY A 190 -5.98 -6.38 7.77
N ALA A 191 -5.89 -5.76 6.59
CA ALA A 191 -6.76 -4.65 6.23
C ALA A 191 -7.30 -4.82 4.80
N PHE A 192 -8.53 -4.31 4.59
CA PHE A 192 -9.18 -4.29 3.29
C PHE A 192 -9.91 -2.96 3.08
N ALA A 193 -9.93 -2.48 1.84
CA ALA A 193 -10.71 -1.30 1.48
C ALA A 193 -12.17 -1.68 1.25
N ALA A 194 -13.09 -0.78 1.60
CA ALA A 194 -14.50 -0.94 1.27
C ALA A 194 -14.67 -1.19 -0.24
N SER A 195 -15.28 -2.30 -0.59
CA SER A 195 -15.63 -2.62 -1.98
C SER A 195 -17.08 -2.19 -2.26
N GLY A 196 -17.27 -1.41 -3.32
CA GLY A 196 -18.61 -0.92 -3.71
C GLY A 196 -19.43 -1.88 -4.57
N GLY A 197 -19.11 -3.18 -4.61
CA GLY A 197 -19.70 -4.10 -5.57
C GLY A 197 -19.81 -5.56 -5.13
N ALA A 198 -20.05 -6.43 -6.10
CA ALA A 198 -20.17 -7.88 -5.92
C ALA A 198 -18.81 -8.60 -5.77
N ASP A 199 -17.70 -7.89 -5.90
CA ASP A 199 -16.38 -8.46 -5.76
C ASP A 199 -16.07 -8.80 -4.30
N LEU A 200 -15.35 -9.91 -4.11
CA LEU A 200 -14.86 -10.28 -2.79
C LEU A 200 -13.95 -9.19 -2.23
N PRO A 201 -14.11 -8.81 -0.95
CA PRO A 201 -13.20 -7.91 -0.27
C PRO A 201 -11.75 -8.41 -0.37
N LEU A 202 -10.83 -7.54 -0.83
CA LEU A 202 -9.43 -7.88 -1.03
C LEU A 202 -8.61 -7.51 0.20
N MET A 203 -8.25 -8.52 0.99
CA MET A 203 -7.47 -8.37 2.22
C MET A 203 -5.97 -8.34 1.92
N THR A 204 -5.27 -7.35 2.46
CA THR A 204 -3.80 -7.35 2.57
C THR A 204 -3.43 -7.82 3.97
N PRO A 205 -2.75 -8.96 4.11
CA PRO A 205 -2.39 -9.49 5.42
C PRO A 205 -1.23 -8.69 6.05
N ALA A 206 -1.35 -8.41 7.34
CA ALA A 206 -0.23 -8.00 8.20
C ALA A 206 0.37 -9.21 8.90
N GLU A 207 -0.47 -10.22 9.20
CA GLU A 207 -0.07 -11.54 9.65
C GLU A 207 -0.92 -12.59 8.95
N ILE A 208 -0.34 -13.75 8.68
CA ILE A 208 -1.05 -14.89 8.10
C ILE A 208 -0.43 -16.21 8.54
N GLU A 209 -1.29 -17.12 8.94
CA GLU A 209 -0.96 -18.51 9.24
C GLU A 209 -1.81 -19.44 8.36
N ILE A 210 -1.16 -20.40 7.72
CA ILE A 210 -1.83 -21.45 6.94
C ILE A 210 -1.71 -22.76 7.71
N GLY A 211 -2.84 -23.32 8.11
CA GLY A 211 -2.92 -24.57 8.85
C GLY A 211 -2.30 -25.78 8.12
N PRO A 212 -2.21 -26.95 8.74
CA PRO A 212 -1.64 -28.16 8.13
C PRO A 212 -2.44 -28.59 6.88
N LYS A 213 -1.83 -29.46 6.08
CA LYS A 213 -2.54 -30.11 4.97
C LYS A 213 -3.65 -31.01 5.54
N PRO A 214 -4.84 -31.07 4.89
CA PRO A 214 -5.92 -31.98 5.29
C PRO A 214 -5.48 -33.42 5.25
#